data_7b0ed7ce7e7be42592c19c57cc246a50
#
_entry.id   7b0ed7ce7e7be42592c19c57cc246a50
#
_cell.length_a   1.000
_cell.length_b   1.000
_cell.length_c   1.000
_cell.angle_alpha   90.00
_cell.angle_beta   90.00
_cell.angle_gamma   90.00
#
_symmetry.space_group_name_H-M   'P 1'
#
loop_
_entity.id
_entity.type
_entity.pdbx_description
1 polymer ?
#
loop_
_entity_poly.entity_id
_entity_poly.type
_entity_poly.pdbx_seq_one_letter_code
_entity_poly.pdbx_strand_id
1 'polypeptide(L)'
;MPSHSARRIASLLIAGFAAEVERARHPEITAPLLVHEGGQVLGACSLAREQGVREGDPLQQARARCPGARLLPADRPAYEVVWGQLLMAAADHTPAVEAVAPGLAYLDATGLVPLYPSETAWGEAVLSA
;
A
#
# COMPACT_ATOMS: atom_id res chain seq x y z
N MET A 1 30.17 -20.24 -1.62
CA MET A 1 28.91 -19.92 -1.55
C MET A 1 28.52 -18.61 -1.08
N PRO A 2 29.36 -17.76 -1.08
CA PRO A 2 29.02 -16.45 -0.54
C PRO A 2 28.07 -15.67 -1.38
N SER A 3 27.85 -16.07 -2.60
CA SER A 3 27.10 -15.22 -3.51
C SER A 3 25.66 -15.00 -3.07
N HIS A 4 25.02 -16.01 -2.49
CA HIS A 4 23.63 -15.78 -2.08
C HIS A 4 23.54 -14.96 -0.83
N SER A 5 24.55 -14.87 -0.02
CA SER A 5 24.52 -14.02 1.16
C SER A 5 24.60 -12.53 0.83
N ALA A 6 25.01 -12.17 -0.37
CA ALA A 6 25.04 -10.79 -0.79
C ALA A 6 23.68 -10.28 -1.28
N ARG A 7 22.73 -11.18 -1.46
CA ARG A 7 21.42 -10.83 -1.98
C ARG A 7 20.48 -10.41 -0.86
N ARG A 8 19.82 -9.31 -1.04
CA ARG A 8 18.85 -8.80 -0.07
C ARG A 8 17.50 -8.68 -0.73
N ILE A 9 16.47 -9.18 -0.05
CA ILE A 9 15.10 -9.11 -0.51
C ILE A 9 14.34 -8.20 0.45
N ALA A 10 13.67 -7.21 -0.10
CA ALA A 10 12.81 -6.30 0.65
C ALA A 10 11.38 -6.48 0.21
N SER A 11 10.45 -6.19 1.12
CA SER A 11 9.04 -6.12 0.80
C SER A 11 8.65 -4.66 0.64
N LEU A 12 7.99 -4.32 -0.46
CA LEU A 12 7.30 -3.05 -0.58
C LEU A 12 5.85 -3.30 -0.23
N LEU A 13 5.47 -2.89 0.97
CA LEU A 13 4.10 -3.06 1.46
C LEU A 13 3.50 -1.70 1.73
N ILE A 14 2.39 -1.42 1.06
CA ILE A 14 1.63 -0.19 1.28
C ILE A 14 0.35 -0.58 1.98
N ALA A 15 0.34 -0.45 3.30
CA ALA A 15 -0.82 -0.78 4.11
C ALA A 15 -1.98 0.12 3.73
N GLY A 16 -3.17 -0.47 3.53
CA GLY A 16 -4.34 0.28 3.15
C GLY A 16 -4.23 0.90 1.77
N PHE A 17 -3.59 0.22 0.83
CA PHE A 17 -3.29 0.75 -0.50
C PHE A 17 -4.52 1.37 -1.18
N ALA A 18 -5.66 0.66 -1.18
CA ALA A 18 -6.88 1.16 -1.80
C ALA A 18 -7.32 2.49 -1.16
N ALA A 19 -7.25 2.59 0.17
CA ALA A 19 -7.62 3.82 0.86
C ALA A 19 -6.64 4.95 0.55
N GLU A 20 -5.36 4.65 0.39
CA GLU A 20 -4.37 5.66 0.03
C GLU A 20 -4.59 6.19 -1.39
N VAL A 21 -4.96 5.33 -2.33
CA VAL A 21 -5.30 5.76 -3.69
C VAL A 21 -6.53 6.67 -3.65
N GLU A 22 -7.56 6.27 -2.91
CA GLU A 22 -8.78 7.09 -2.82
C GLU A 22 -8.50 8.42 -2.12
N ARG A 23 -7.62 8.43 -1.12
CA ARG A 23 -7.23 9.69 -0.47
C ARG A 23 -6.61 10.65 -1.48
N ALA A 24 -5.76 10.15 -2.36
CA ALA A 24 -5.14 10.96 -3.38
C ALA A 24 -6.15 11.45 -4.42
N ARG A 25 -7.18 10.64 -4.73
CA ARG A 25 -8.23 11.00 -5.68
C ARG A 25 -9.23 12.01 -5.10
N HIS A 26 -9.36 12.03 -3.77
CA HIS A 26 -10.34 12.86 -3.06
C HIS A 26 -9.68 13.66 -1.95
N PRO A 27 -8.79 14.61 -2.30
CA PRO A 27 -8.06 15.38 -1.27
C PRO A 27 -8.98 16.22 -0.39
N GLU A 28 -10.21 16.48 -0.84
CA GLU A 28 -11.18 17.23 -0.06
C GLU A 28 -11.71 16.43 1.15
N ILE A 29 -11.57 15.10 1.16
CA ILE A 29 -12.05 14.27 2.26
C ILE A 29 -11.01 14.27 3.36
N THR A 30 -11.37 14.80 4.52
CA THR A 30 -10.50 14.84 5.69
C THR A 30 -10.83 13.75 6.71
N ALA A 31 -12.02 13.16 6.61
CA ALA A 31 -12.43 12.06 7.49
C ALA A 31 -11.61 10.80 7.21
N PRO A 32 -11.57 9.84 8.15
CA PRO A 32 -10.99 8.54 7.87
C PRO A 32 -11.69 7.88 6.68
N LEU A 33 -10.94 7.15 5.87
CA LEU A 33 -11.47 6.49 4.68
C LEU A 33 -11.49 4.99 4.83
N LEU A 34 -12.61 4.40 4.42
CA LEU A 34 -12.77 2.95 4.26
C LEU A 34 -13.19 2.67 2.83
N VAL A 35 -12.47 1.79 2.18
CA VAL A 35 -12.85 1.29 0.85
C VAL A 35 -13.49 -0.07 1.05
N HIS A 36 -14.65 -0.29 0.45
CA HIS A 36 -15.39 -1.53 0.62
C HIS A 36 -15.69 -2.21 -0.71
N GLU A 37 -15.83 -3.52 -0.64
CA GLU A 37 -16.20 -4.35 -1.77
C GLU A 37 -16.87 -5.61 -1.23
N GLY A 38 -18.05 -5.95 -1.76
CA GLY A 38 -18.74 -7.16 -1.34
C GLY A 38 -19.10 -7.19 0.14
N GLY A 39 -19.39 -6.05 0.73
CA GLY A 39 -19.75 -5.96 2.15
C GLY A 39 -18.57 -6.08 3.11
N GLN A 40 -17.36 -6.05 2.62
CA GLN A 40 -16.13 -6.16 3.42
C GLN A 40 -15.21 -4.98 3.14
N VAL A 41 -14.33 -4.71 4.11
CA VAL A 41 -13.31 -3.68 3.97
C VAL A 41 -12.21 -4.20 3.03
N LEU A 42 -11.98 -3.49 1.94
CA LEU A 42 -10.86 -3.76 1.04
C LEU A 42 -9.62 -2.97 1.45
N GLY A 43 -9.81 -1.78 2.00
CA GLY A 43 -8.71 -0.96 2.46
C GLY A 43 -9.18 0.04 3.50
N ALA A 44 -8.34 0.30 4.49
CA ALA A 44 -8.61 1.26 5.56
C ALA A 44 -7.40 2.19 5.71
N CYS A 45 -7.67 3.49 5.86
CA CYS A 45 -6.60 4.45 6.09
C CYS A 45 -5.98 4.25 7.49
N SER A 46 -4.87 4.95 7.75
CA SER A 46 -4.15 4.79 9.02
C SER A 46 -5.03 5.10 10.23
N LEU A 47 -5.83 6.16 10.15
CA LEU A 47 -6.72 6.54 11.26
C LEU A 47 -7.73 5.44 11.57
N ALA A 48 -8.32 4.84 10.54
CA ALA A 48 -9.28 3.75 10.72
C ALA A 48 -8.59 2.51 11.30
N ARG A 49 -7.38 2.21 10.83
CA ARG A 49 -6.60 1.07 11.37
C ARG A 49 -6.25 1.28 12.84
N GLU A 50 -5.96 2.51 13.24
CA GLU A 50 -5.73 2.83 14.64
C GLU A 50 -6.95 2.55 15.52
N GLN A 51 -8.14 2.61 14.94
CA GLN A 51 -9.38 2.30 15.64
C GLN A 51 -9.77 0.83 15.55
N GLY A 52 -8.90 0.00 15.02
CA GLY A 52 -9.07 -1.45 15.01
C GLY A 52 -9.67 -2.02 13.74
N VAL A 53 -9.89 -1.20 12.71
CA VAL A 53 -10.40 -1.70 11.44
C VAL A 53 -9.29 -2.43 10.67
N ARG A 54 -9.63 -3.58 10.12
CA ARG A 54 -8.72 -4.42 9.34
C ARG A 54 -9.33 -4.78 7.99
N GLU A 55 -8.48 -5.03 7.01
CA GLU A 55 -8.94 -5.55 5.74
C GLU A 55 -9.64 -6.89 5.93
N GLY A 56 -10.74 -7.09 5.22
CA GLY A 56 -11.56 -8.28 5.38
C GLY A 56 -12.63 -8.19 6.43
N ASP A 57 -12.61 -7.17 7.31
CA ASP A 57 -13.66 -6.96 8.29
C ASP A 57 -15.01 -6.76 7.61
N PRO A 58 -16.11 -7.29 8.19
CA PRO A 58 -17.43 -6.92 7.71
C PRO A 58 -17.61 -5.40 7.80
N LEU A 59 -18.22 -4.82 6.77
CA LEU A 59 -18.33 -3.37 6.69
C LEU A 59 -19.08 -2.78 7.89
N GLN A 60 -20.12 -3.45 8.37
CA GLN A 60 -20.88 -2.97 9.53
C GLN A 60 -20.02 -2.91 10.79
N GLN A 61 -19.15 -3.91 10.98
CA GLN A 61 -18.24 -3.94 12.11
C GLN A 61 -17.24 -2.79 12.02
N ALA A 62 -16.71 -2.55 10.82
CA ALA A 62 -15.78 -1.45 10.60
C ALA A 62 -16.43 -0.10 10.86
N ARG A 63 -17.67 0.08 10.44
CA ARG A 63 -18.42 1.32 10.71
C ARG A 63 -18.64 1.54 12.18
N ALA A 64 -18.88 0.47 12.93
CA ALA A 64 -19.07 0.57 14.38
C ALA A 64 -17.77 1.00 15.08
N ARG A 65 -16.62 0.53 14.58
CA ARG A 65 -15.33 0.88 15.16
C ARG A 65 -14.86 2.27 14.77
N CYS A 66 -15.24 2.73 13.58
CA CYS A 66 -14.84 4.03 13.06
C CYS A 66 -16.06 4.77 12.50
N PRO A 67 -16.96 5.25 13.38
CA PRO A 67 -18.24 5.81 12.94
C PRO A 67 -18.13 7.08 12.10
N GLY A 68 -17.02 7.81 12.20
CA GLY A 68 -16.80 8.99 11.40
C GLY A 68 -16.22 8.73 10.01
N ALA A 69 -16.03 7.49 9.63
CA ALA A 69 -15.37 7.17 8.39
C ALA A 69 -16.25 7.46 7.16
N ARG A 70 -15.59 7.93 6.10
CA ARG A 70 -16.19 8.04 4.79
C ARG A 70 -16.04 6.69 4.08
N LEU A 71 -17.14 6.18 3.53
CA LEU A 71 -17.15 4.89 2.85
C LEU A 71 -17.13 5.10 1.35
N LEU A 72 -16.20 4.46 0.66
CA LEU A 72 -16.09 4.54 -0.80
C LEU A 72 -16.11 3.13 -1.39
N PRO A 73 -16.84 2.92 -2.49
CA PRO A 73 -16.79 1.64 -3.18
C PRO A 73 -15.43 1.45 -3.86
N ALA A 74 -15.00 0.21 -3.96
CA ALA A 74 -13.73 -0.12 -4.57
C ALA A 74 -13.73 0.19 -6.08
N ASP A 75 -12.59 0.66 -6.55
CA ASP A 75 -12.32 0.88 -7.98
C ASP A 75 -11.04 0.13 -8.32
N ARG A 76 -11.14 -1.18 -8.45
CA ARG A 76 -9.97 -2.03 -8.69
C ARG A 76 -9.16 -1.64 -9.92
N PRO A 77 -9.78 -1.33 -11.07
CA PRO A 77 -8.98 -0.90 -12.22
C PRO A 77 -8.10 0.30 -11.93
N ALA A 78 -8.62 1.27 -11.19
CA ALA A 78 -7.82 2.45 -10.83
C ALA A 78 -6.65 2.07 -9.93
N TYR A 79 -6.85 1.16 -8.98
CA TYR A 79 -5.78 0.72 -8.08
C TYR A 79 -4.71 -0.05 -8.84
N GLU A 80 -5.10 -0.86 -9.80
CA GLU A 80 -4.15 -1.59 -10.63
C GLU A 80 -3.29 -0.66 -11.49
N VAL A 81 -3.87 0.41 -12.01
CA VAL A 81 -3.11 1.40 -12.77
C VAL A 81 -2.07 2.07 -11.88
N VAL A 82 -2.46 2.54 -10.70
CA VAL A 82 -1.53 3.18 -9.77
C VAL A 82 -0.44 2.20 -9.35
N TRP A 83 -0.82 0.96 -9.03
CA TRP A 83 0.13 -0.07 -8.63
C TRP A 83 1.14 -0.36 -9.73
N GLY A 84 0.67 -0.44 -10.99
CA GLY A 84 1.56 -0.63 -12.13
C GLY A 84 2.57 0.51 -12.27
N GLN A 85 2.15 1.75 -12.05
CA GLN A 85 3.06 2.90 -12.08
C GLN A 85 4.09 2.82 -10.97
N LEU A 86 3.70 2.41 -9.77
CA LEU A 86 4.62 2.24 -8.65
C LEU A 86 5.63 1.13 -8.93
N LEU A 87 5.19 0.02 -9.52
CA LEU A 87 6.09 -1.07 -9.88
C LEU A 87 7.10 -0.63 -10.93
N MET A 88 6.68 0.17 -11.91
CA MET A 88 7.59 0.71 -12.89
C MET A 88 8.63 1.63 -12.26
N ALA A 89 8.20 2.49 -11.33
CA ALA A 89 9.12 3.35 -10.59
C ALA A 89 10.09 2.52 -9.75
N ALA A 90 9.62 1.46 -9.11
CA ALA A 90 10.48 0.57 -8.34
C ALA A 90 11.52 -0.11 -9.23
N ALA A 91 11.15 -0.48 -10.44
CA ALA A 91 12.07 -1.13 -11.38
C ALA A 91 13.23 -0.22 -11.79
N ASP A 92 13.09 1.11 -11.66
CA ASP A 92 14.19 2.04 -11.90
C ASP A 92 15.22 2.02 -10.77
N HIS A 93 14.87 1.47 -9.61
CA HIS A 93 15.73 1.43 -8.44
C HIS A 93 16.29 0.04 -8.13
N THR A 94 15.77 -1.00 -8.76
CA THR A 94 16.17 -2.37 -8.48
C THR A 94 16.06 -3.22 -9.74
N PRO A 95 16.99 -4.17 -9.94
CA PRO A 95 16.95 -5.03 -11.13
C PRO A 95 15.84 -6.09 -11.10
N ALA A 96 15.27 -6.36 -9.95
CA ALA A 96 14.25 -7.41 -9.82
C ALA A 96 13.11 -6.95 -8.94
N VAL A 97 11.91 -6.97 -9.51
CA VAL A 97 10.67 -6.65 -8.82
C VAL A 97 9.70 -7.79 -9.06
N GLU A 98 9.14 -8.34 -7.99
CA GLU A 98 8.12 -9.39 -8.08
C GLU A 98 6.83 -8.86 -7.47
N ALA A 99 5.85 -8.61 -8.32
CA ALA A 99 4.55 -8.15 -7.87
C ALA A 99 3.75 -9.33 -7.31
N VAL A 100 3.14 -9.14 -6.13
CA VAL A 100 2.30 -10.15 -5.50
C VAL A 100 0.84 -9.76 -5.67
N ALA A 101 0.49 -8.53 -5.29
CA ALA A 101 -0.86 -7.99 -5.37
C ALA A 101 -0.75 -6.47 -5.24
N PRO A 102 -1.77 -5.70 -5.60
CA PRO A 102 -1.73 -4.26 -5.35
C PRO A 102 -1.39 -3.96 -3.90
N GLY A 103 -0.34 -3.19 -3.69
CA GLY A 103 0.16 -2.83 -2.37
C GLY A 103 1.25 -3.75 -1.83
N LEU A 104 1.61 -4.84 -2.51
CA LEU A 104 2.67 -5.74 -2.04
C LEU A 104 3.55 -6.20 -3.19
N ALA A 105 4.84 -5.99 -3.06
CA ALA A 105 5.84 -6.49 -3.99
C ALA A 105 7.10 -6.90 -3.24
N TYR A 106 7.86 -7.82 -3.82
CA TYR A 106 9.19 -8.16 -3.33
C TYR A 106 10.23 -7.56 -4.27
N LEU A 107 11.27 -7.02 -3.71
CA LEU A 107 12.30 -6.30 -4.44
C LEU A 107 13.67 -6.85 -4.09
N ASP A 108 14.56 -6.86 -5.08
CA ASP A 108 15.98 -7.07 -4.79
C ASP A 108 16.55 -5.73 -4.35
N ALA A 109 16.78 -5.59 -3.06
CA ALA A 109 17.28 -4.38 -2.45
C ALA A 109 18.79 -4.35 -2.31
N THR A 110 19.50 -5.29 -2.91
CA THR A 110 20.96 -5.34 -2.85
C THR A 110 21.55 -4.06 -3.44
N GLY A 111 22.33 -3.37 -2.65
CA GLY A 111 22.94 -2.12 -3.07
C GLY A 111 22.09 -0.87 -2.88
N LEU A 112 20.82 -1.02 -2.51
CA LEU A 112 19.96 0.14 -2.29
C LEU A 112 20.00 0.68 -0.86
N VAL A 113 20.29 -0.19 0.11
CA VAL A 113 20.29 0.19 1.53
C VAL A 113 21.24 1.37 1.82
N PRO A 114 22.43 1.45 1.21
CA PRO A 114 23.28 2.61 1.45
C PRO A 114 22.68 3.94 1.01
N LEU A 115 21.73 3.93 0.09
CA LEU A 115 21.09 5.14 -0.41
C LEU A 115 19.92 5.57 0.45
N TYR A 116 19.29 4.60 1.11
CA TYR A 116 18.08 4.85 1.92
C TYR A 116 18.24 4.18 3.27
N PRO A 117 18.03 4.91 4.38
CA PRO A 117 18.31 4.37 5.72
C PRO A 117 17.39 3.21 6.12
N SER A 118 16.26 3.06 5.45
CA SER A 118 15.35 1.95 5.73
C SER A 118 14.58 1.60 4.47
N GLU A 119 14.04 0.40 4.43
CA GLU A 119 13.20 -0.04 3.33
C GLU A 119 11.93 0.79 3.23
N THR A 120 11.40 1.23 4.36
CA THR A 120 10.24 2.13 4.39
C THR A 120 10.57 3.45 3.72
N ALA A 121 11.71 4.05 4.04
CA ALA A 121 12.13 5.32 3.45
C ALA A 121 12.33 5.16 1.93
N TRP A 122 12.89 4.03 1.51
CA TRP A 122 13.05 3.76 0.09
C TRP A 122 11.69 3.64 -0.61
N GLY A 123 10.75 2.94 0.01
CA GLY A 123 9.41 2.82 -0.53
C GLY A 123 8.72 4.16 -0.66
N GLU A 124 8.87 5.03 0.34
CA GLU A 124 8.31 6.38 0.29
C GLU A 124 8.94 7.21 -0.84
N ALA A 125 10.24 7.05 -1.07
CA ALA A 125 10.91 7.74 -2.17
C ALA A 125 10.35 7.29 -3.53
N VAL A 126 10.09 6.00 -3.70
CA VAL A 126 9.48 5.47 -4.91
C VAL A 126 8.07 6.01 -5.09
N LEU A 127 7.28 6.06 -4.02
CA LEU A 127 5.91 6.60 -4.06
C LEU A 127 5.91 8.09 -4.42
N SER A 128 6.92 8.82 -4.00
CA SER A 128 7.00 10.25 -4.26
C SER A 128 7.51 10.59 -5.66
N ALA A 129 8.11 9.63 -6.32
CA ALA A 129 8.63 9.82 -7.68
C ALA A 129 7.51 9.79 -8.74
#